data_0e994121306b6bdf7c7cca3dd56a378d
#
_entry.id   0e994121306b6bdf7c7cca3dd56a378d
#
_cell.length_a   1.000
_cell.length_b   1.000
_cell.length_c   1.000
_cell.angle_alpha   90.00
_cell.angle_beta   90.00
_cell.angle_gamma   90.00
#
_symmetry.space_group_name_H-M   'P 1'
#
loop_
_entity.id
_entity.type
_entity.pdbx_description
1 polymer ?
#
loop_
_entity_poly.entity_id
_entity_poly.type
_entity_poly.pdbx_seq_one_letter_code
_entity_poly.pdbx_strand_id
1 'polypeptide(L)'
;MKEVTYHQELASEWVIRLGDGTEESRRRMQDGLDWNWRFIPELFDMDELAHEGLARGVGPNLALFREDYDRTIRAVLAEAALEPPKDQRPILGGRRGHHSEHLGHLLCAMQFLPRTYPDATW
;
A
#
# COMPACT_ATOMS: atom_id res chain seq x y z
N MET A 1 -11.75 14.75 -4.42
CA MET A 1 -10.36 15.28 -4.41
C MET A 1 -9.92 15.74 -3.03
N LYS A 2 -10.67 16.52 -2.27
CA LYS A 2 -10.24 17.02 -0.95
C LYS A 2 -9.89 15.90 0.08
N GLU A 3 -10.67 14.84 0.12
CA GLU A 3 -10.43 13.70 1.04
C GLU A 3 -9.10 12.99 0.75
N VAL A 4 -8.83 12.68 -0.51
CA VAL A 4 -7.57 12.00 -0.90
C VAL A 4 -6.36 12.87 -0.57
N THR A 5 -6.44 14.18 -0.81
CA THR A 5 -5.37 15.13 -0.44
C THR A 5 -5.14 15.11 1.08
N TYR A 6 -6.22 15.18 1.86
CA TYR A 6 -6.13 15.11 3.32
C TYR A 6 -5.51 13.79 3.81
N HIS A 7 -5.89 12.65 3.23
CA HIS A 7 -5.32 11.36 3.59
C HIS A 7 -3.83 11.27 3.24
N GLN A 8 -3.43 11.82 2.10
CA GLN A 8 -2.03 11.87 1.70
C GLN A 8 -1.22 12.77 2.65
N GLU A 9 -1.71 13.95 2.98
CA GLU A 9 -1.09 14.87 3.93
C GLU A 9 -0.95 14.21 5.30
N LEU A 10 -2.04 13.65 5.84
CA LEU A 10 -2.04 12.98 7.15
C LEU A 10 -1.04 11.81 7.20
N ALA A 11 -1.04 10.95 6.18
CA ALA A 11 -0.12 9.81 6.12
C ALA A 11 1.33 10.29 6.03
N SER A 12 1.63 11.29 5.20
CA SER A 12 2.97 11.87 5.05
C SER A 12 3.46 12.49 6.35
N GLU A 13 2.62 13.29 7.02
CA GLU A 13 2.95 13.91 8.31
C GLU A 13 3.28 12.86 9.39
N TRP A 14 2.53 11.76 9.44
CA TRP A 14 2.84 10.69 10.39
C TRP A 14 4.15 9.98 10.07
N VAL A 15 4.47 9.72 8.81
CA VAL A 15 5.75 9.15 8.42
C VAL A 15 6.90 10.07 8.81
N ILE A 16 6.79 11.37 8.53
CA ILE A 16 7.79 12.37 8.87
C ILE A 16 7.96 12.45 10.39
N ARG A 17 6.86 12.62 11.12
CA ARG A 17 6.88 12.74 12.59
C ARG A 17 7.50 11.53 13.29
N LEU A 18 7.23 10.33 12.79
CA LEU A 18 7.78 9.10 13.38
C LEU A 18 9.24 8.87 12.95
N GLY A 19 9.59 9.21 11.72
CA GLY A 19 10.95 9.09 11.21
C GLY A 19 11.93 10.10 11.83
N ASP A 20 11.51 11.36 11.96
CA ASP A 20 12.30 12.45 12.57
C ASP A 20 12.09 12.56 14.11
N GLY A 21 11.42 11.61 14.70
CA GLY A 21 11.13 11.61 16.15
C GLY A 21 12.27 11.04 16.99
N THR A 22 11.94 10.11 17.88
CA THR A 22 12.93 9.41 18.71
C THR A 22 13.67 8.35 17.90
N GLU A 23 14.85 7.93 18.37
CA GLU A 23 15.60 6.82 17.77
C GLU A 23 14.73 5.54 17.66
N GLU A 24 13.94 5.24 18.69
CA GLU A 24 13.04 4.09 18.69
C GLU A 24 11.92 4.22 17.65
N SER A 25 11.29 5.40 17.51
CA SER A 25 10.25 5.59 16.49
C SER A 25 10.81 5.52 15.08
N ARG A 26 12.00 6.09 14.85
CA ARG A 26 12.70 5.98 13.57
C ARG A 26 13.03 4.53 13.21
N ARG A 27 13.59 3.78 14.14
CA ARG A 27 13.92 2.38 13.94
C ARG A 27 12.67 1.56 13.54
N ARG A 28 11.57 1.72 14.29
CA ARG A 28 10.30 1.03 13.98
C ARG A 28 9.73 1.45 12.64
N MET A 29 9.84 2.73 12.31
CA MET A 29 9.35 3.23 11.02
C MET A 29 10.18 2.69 9.87
N GLN A 30 11.51 2.61 10.02
CA GLN A 30 12.41 2.02 9.04
C GLN A 30 12.12 0.51 8.89
N ASP A 31 11.96 -0.24 9.98
CA ASP A 31 11.60 -1.66 9.94
C ASP A 31 10.28 -1.88 9.18
N GLY A 32 9.28 -1.02 9.42
CA GLY A 32 8.00 -1.06 8.72
C GLY A 32 8.13 -0.72 7.23
N LEU A 33 8.95 0.26 6.88
CA LEU A 33 9.25 0.64 5.51
C LEU A 33 9.93 -0.52 4.77
N ASP A 34 10.95 -1.11 5.37
CA ASP A 34 11.72 -2.23 4.80
C ASP A 34 10.80 -3.44 4.55
N TRP A 35 9.89 -3.72 5.48
CA TRP A 35 8.93 -4.82 5.31
C TRP A 35 7.94 -4.59 4.18
N ASN A 36 7.39 -3.37 4.07
CA ASN A 36 6.30 -3.08 3.14
C ASN A 36 6.79 -2.71 1.73
N TRP A 37 8.04 -2.29 1.55
CA TRP A 37 8.57 -1.80 0.28
C TRP A 37 8.38 -2.79 -0.88
N ARG A 38 8.48 -4.07 -0.60
CA ARG A 38 8.35 -5.16 -1.58
C ARG A 38 6.99 -5.23 -2.27
N PHE A 39 5.95 -4.65 -1.68
CA PHE A 39 4.59 -4.65 -2.23
C PHE A 39 4.30 -3.44 -3.13
N ILE A 40 5.12 -2.40 -3.06
CA ILE A 40 4.92 -1.16 -3.83
C ILE A 40 4.88 -1.40 -5.34
N PRO A 41 5.74 -2.24 -5.94
CA PRO A 41 5.73 -2.46 -7.37
C PRO A 41 4.38 -2.95 -7.92
N GLU A 42 3.59 -3.68 -7.12
CA GLU A 42 2.26 -4.16 -7.52
C GLU A 42 1.24 -3.04 -7.74
N LEU A 43 1.42 -1.87 -7.12
CA LEU A 43 0.54 -0.72 -7.33
C LEU A 43 0.55 -0.24 -8.79
N PHE A 44 1.61 -0.53 -9.53
CA PHE A 44 1.83 -0.11 -10.91
C PHE A 44 1.77 -1.28 -11.89
N ASP A 45 1.47 -2.50 -11.40
CA ASP A 45 1.35 -3.69 -12.25
C ASP A 45 0.09 -3.60 -13.10
N MET A 46 0.29 -3.64 -14.42
CA MET A 46 -0.79 -3.67 -15.41
C MET A 46 -1.14 -5.13 -15.71
N ASP A 47 -1.95 -5.74 -14.84
CA ASP A 47 -2.48 -7.07 -15.08
C ASP A 47 -3.52 -7.08 -16.22
N GLU A 48 -4.04 -8.24 -16.59
CA GLU A 48 -5.01 -8.40 -17.68
C GLU A 48 -6.26 -7.54 -17.46
N LEU A 49 -6.75 -7.46 -16.21
CA LEU A 49 -7.93 -6.67 -15.87
C LEU A 49 -7.67 -5.16 -16.00
N ALA A 50 -6.49 -4.70 -15.56
CA ALA A 50 -6.08 -3.31 -15.73
C ALA A 50 -5.92 -2.92 -17.20
N HIS A 51 -5.36 -3.80 -18.02
CA HIS A 51 -5.28 -3.60 -19.48
C HIS A 51 -6.67 -3.56 -20.12
N GLU A 52 -7.58 -4.44 -19.73
CA GLU A 52 -8.96 -4.42 -20.24
C GLU A 52 -9.69 -3.14 -19.82
N GLY A 53 -9.55 -2.71 -18.56
CA GLY A 53 -10.12 -1.46 -18.08
C GLY A 53 -9.61 -0.24 -18.84
N LEU A 54 -8.31 -0.19 -19.13
CA LEU A 54 -7.69 0.85 -19.96
C LEU A 54 -8.24 0.83 -21.38
N ALA A 55 -8.31 -0.34 -22.00
CA ALA A 55 -8.82 -0.49 -23.36
C ALA A 55 -10.29 -0.06 -23.51
N ARG A 56 -11.08 -0.24 -22.46
CA ARG A 56 -12.49 0.20 -22.39
C ARG A 56 -12.67 1.66 -21.96
N GLY A 57 -11.60 2.36 -21.60
CA GLY A 57 -11.65 3.75 -21.11
C GLY A 57 -12.28 3.91 -19.72
N VAL A 58 -12.36 2.85 -18.91
CA VAL A 58 -12.92 2.86 -17.56
C VAL A 58 -11.87 2.76 -16.46
N GLY A 59 -10.62 2.49 -16.84
CA GLY A 59 -9.48 2.42 -15.92
C GLY A 59 -8.28 3.24 -16.41
N PRO A 60 -7.43 3.74 -15.48
CA PRO A 60 -6.23 4.47 -15.84
C PRO A 60 -5.08 3.53 -16.26
N ASN A 61 -4.09 4.09 -16.95
CA ASN A 61 -2.80 3.44 -17.09
C ASN A 61 -1.99 3.65 -15.80
N LEU A 62 -1.88 2.61 -14.97
CA LEU A 62 -1.23 2.68 -13.65
C LEU A 62 0.26 3.03 -13.77
N ALA A 63 0.92 2.61 -14.84
CA ALA A 63 2.34 2.87 -15.05
C ALA A 63 2.67 4.37 -15.14
N LEU A 64 1.72 5.21 -15.57
CA LEU A 64 1.92 6.64 -15.69
C LEU A 64 2.04 7.36 -14.34
N PHE A 65 1.55 6.75 -13.27
CA PHE A 65 1.62 7.35 -11.92
C PHE A 65 2.92 7.07 -11.19
N ARG A 66 3.77 6.18 -11.74
CA ARG A 66 4.99 5.73 -11.07
C ARG A 66 5.96 6.86 -10.78
N GLU A 67 6.19 7.74 -11.73
CA GLU A 67 7.14 8.84 -11.57
C GLU A 67 6.68 9.85 -10.51
N ASP A 68 5.40 10.23 -10.51
CA ASP A 68 4.83 11.15 -9.54
C ASP A 68 4.84 10.54 -8.13
N TYR A 69 4.52 9.25 -8.02
CA TYR A 69 4.61 8.51 -6.77
C TYR A 69 6.04 8.51 -6.23
N ASP A 70 7.01 8.10 -7.05
CA ASP A 70 8.42 8.01 -6.65
C ASP A 70 8.96 9.38 -6.20
N ARG A 71 8.59 10.46 -6.88
CA ARG A 71 8.95 11.82 -6.50
C ARG A 71 8.39 12.19 -5.13
N THR A 72 7.09 11.94 -4.92
CA THR A 72 6.41 12.26 -3.66
C THR A 72 6.98 11.46 -2.49
N ILE A 73 7.14 10.15 -2.66
CA ILE A 73 7.67 9.28 -1.61
C ILE A 73 9.12 9.62 -1.27
N ARG A 74 9.97 9.92 -2.27
CA ARG A 74 11.35 10.34 -1.98
C ARG A 74 11.42 11.63 -1.17
N ALA A 75 10.54 12.60 -1.44
CA ALA A 75 10.48 13.83 -0.66
C ALA A 75 10.09 13.56 0.79
N VAL A 76 9.04 12.76 1.02
CA VAL A 76 8.59 12.40 2.36
C VAL A 76 9.65 11.61 3.14
N LEU A 77 10.30 10.62 2.52
CA LEU A 77 11.32 9.83 3.16
C LEU A 77 12.58 10.65 3.49
N ALA A 78 12.97 11.57 2.61
CA ALA A 78 14.10 12.47 2.87
C ALA A 78 13.84 13.38 4.08
N GLU A 79 12.62 13.93 4.20
CA GLU A 79 12.22 14.75 5.34
C GLU A 79 12.13 13.92 6.62
N ALA A 80 11.67 12.67 6.52
CA ALA A 80 11.58 11.73 7.64
C ALA A 80 12.92 11.14 8.09
N ALA A 81 14.03 11.45 7.41
CA ALA A 81 15.35 10.83 7.62
C ALA A 81 15.31 9.27 7.52
N LEU A 82 14.49 8.76 6.60
CA LEU A 82 14.34 7.35 6.28
C LEU A 82 14.94 7.03 4.91
N GLU A 83 15.44 5.81 4.74
CA GLU A 83 16.01 5.36 3.48
C GLU A 83 15.18 4.23 2.87
N PRO A 84 14.83 4.32 1.56
CA PRO A 84 14.20 3.21 0.89
C PRO A 84 15.16 2.01 0.84
N PRO A 85 14.69 0.79 1.11
CA PRO A 85 15.54 -0.38 1.06
C PRO A 85 16.07 -0.63 -0.35
N LYS A 86 17.30 -1.10 -0.42
CA LYS A 86 17.98 -1.46 -1.67
C LYS A 86 17.73 -2.94 -1.98
N ASP A 87 17.56 -3.27 -3.25
CA ASP A 87 17.58 -4.64 -3.78
C ASP A 87 16.51 -5.60 -3.17
N GLN A 88 15.35 -5.09 -2.83
CA GLN A 88 14.25 -5.95 -2.41
C GLN A 88 13.55 -6.62 -3.60
N ARG A 89 13.36 -7.95 -3.48
CA ARG A 89 12.58 -8.70 -4.46
C ARG A 89 11.09 -8.32 -4.34
N PRO A 90 10.44 -7.84 -5.43
CA PRO A 90 9.03 -7.50 -5.41
C PRO A 90 8.15 -8.72 -5.15
N ILE A 91 7.06 -8.50 -4.43
CA ILE A 91 5.97 -9.47 -4.29
C ILE A 91 4.81 -8.94 -5.12
N LEU A 92 4.37 -9.76 -6.06
CA LEU A 92 3.31 -9.45 -7.02
C LEU A 92 2.24 -10.54 -6.97
N GLY A 93 1.07 -10.23 -7.48
CA GLY A 93 0.01 -11.21 -7.70
C GLY A 93 -1.08 -11.22 -6.63
N GLY A 94 -1.18 -10.20 -5.78
CA GLY A 94 -2.27 -10.06 -4.81
C GLY A 94 -3.65 -10.11 -5.49
N ARG A 95 -3.81 -9.44 -6.62
CA ARG A 95 -5.05 -9.51 -7.44
C ARG A 95 -5.28 -10.86 -8.09
N ARG A 96 -4.27 -11.71 -8.17
CA ARG A 96 -4.35 -13.10 -8.69
C ARG A 96 -4.46 -14.14 -7.60
N GLY A 97 -4.72 -13.73 -6.34
CA GLY A 97 -4.91 -14.63 -5.20
C GLY A 97 -3.62 -15.03 -4.48
N HIS A 98 -2.49 -14.41 -4.80
CA HIS A 98 -1.24 -14.64 -4.09
C HIS A 98 -1.16 -13.71 -2.87
N HIS A 99 -1.61 -14.21 -1.74
CA HIS A 99 -1.66 -13.45 -0.48
C HIS A 99 -0.76 -14.07 0.58
N SER A 100 -0.41 -13.26 1.59
CA SER A 100 0.22 -13.79 2.79
C SER A 100 -0.82 -14.54 3.65
N GLU A 101 -0.32 -15.37 4.58
CA GLU A 101 -1.15 -16.10 5.56
C GLU A 101 -2.09 -15.18 6.37
N HIS A 102 -1.69 -13.92 6.57
CA HIS A 102 -2.47 -12.95 7.33
C HIS A 102 -3.85 -12.67 6.74
N LEU A 103 -4.02 -12.78 5.41
CA LEU A 103 -5.34 -12.62 4.79
C LEU A 103 -6.32 -13.67 5.26
N GLY A 104 -5.89 -14.93 5.41
CA GLY A 104 -6.74 -16.02 5.91
C GLY A 104 -7.27 -15.73 7.31
N HIS A 105 -6.41 -15.26 8.21
CA HIS A 105 -6.80 -14.87 9.57
C HIS A 105 -7.77 -13.67 9.55
N LEU A 106 -7.49 -12.65 8.76
CA LEU A 106 -8.37 -11.48 8.62
C LEU A 106 -9.74 -11.88 8.09
N LEU A 107 -9.81 -12.70 7.05
CA LEU A 107 -11.07 -13.15 6.47
C LEU A 107 -11.88 -14.00 7.44
N CYS A 108 -11.24 -14.86 8.24
CA CYS A 108 -11.92 -15.61 9.28
C CYS A 108 -12.60 -14.68 10.31
N ALA A 109 -11.93 -13.62 10.74
CA ALA A 109 -12.48 -12.65 11.66
C ALA A 109 -13.63 -11.84 11.03
N MET A 110 -13.43 -11.33 9.80
CA MET A 110 -14.42 -10.51 9.10
C MET A 110 -15.68 -11.28 8.71
N GLN A 111 -15.54 -12.55 8.35
CA GLN A 111 -16.63 -13.38 7.84
C GLN A 111 -17.31 -14.23 8.93
N PHE A 112 -16.89 -14.09 10.18
CA PHE A 112 -17.42 -14.92 11.28
C PHE A 112 -18.93 -14.80 11.43
N LEU A 113 -19.46 -13.58 11.54
CA LEU A 113 -20.89 -13.35 11.72
C LEU A 113 -21.74 -13.82 10.52
N PRO A 114 -21.45 -13.40 9.27
CA PRO A 114 -22.25 -13.85 8.12
C PRO A 114 -22.15 -15.35 7.86
N ARG A 115 -21.05 -16.01 8.23
CA ARG A 115 -20.93 -17.47 8.14
C ARG A 115 -21.71 -18.20 9.22
N THR A 116 -21.77 -17.62 10.44
CA THR A 116 -22.49 -18.20 11.58
C THR A 116 -24.01 -18.03 11.42
N TYR A 117 -24.43 -16.92 10.82
CA TYR A 117 -25.84 -16.54 10.66
C TYR A 117 -26.12 -16.18 9.19
N PRO A 118 -26.16 -17.18 8.27
CA PRO A 118 -26.27 -16.92 6.84
C PRO A 118 -27.57 -16.24 6.42
N ASP A 119 -28.64 -16.40 7.19
CA ASP A 119 -29.96 -15.83 6.90
C ASP A 119 -30.21 -14.47 7.59
N ALA A 120 -29.23 -13.94 8.31
CA ALA A 120 -29.37 -12.65 8.98
C ALA A 120 -29.33 -11.50 7.97
N THR A 121 -30.14 -10.48 8.22
CA THR A 121 -30.16 -9.22 7.47
C THR A 121 -29.41 -8.17 8.29
N TRP A 122 -28.48 -7.46 7.67
CA TRP A 122 -27.57 -6.48 8.31
C TRP A 122 -27.89 -5.06 7.87
#